data_28e009133cf949a60e29a56dc1466b9d
#
_entry.id   28e009133cf949a60e29a56dc1466b9d
#
_cell.length_a   1.000
_cell.length_b   1.000
_cell.length_c   1.000
_cell.angle_alpha   90.00
_cell.angle_beta   90.00
_cell.angle_gamma   90.00
#
_symmetry.space_group_name_H-M   'P 1'
#
loop_
_entity.id
_entity.type
_entity.pdbx_description
1 polymer ?
#
loop_
_entity_poly.entity_id
_entity_poly.type
_entity_poly.pdbx_seq_one_letter_code
_entity_poly.pdbx_strand_id
1 'polypeptide(L)'
;SRGLGDVYKRQDLFNTYNDGAPMTGAAEVLKEVEASGLQRLVVTGSGQHSLIDKLNHTYPGHFNREKMVTAFDVKYGKPHPEPYLMGLQKAHAKPNEAFVVENAPMGVEAAVAANIFTIAVNTGPLPDQVLLDAGADLLYPDMENLAKDWKQIIELAKSTRLNEYSK
;
A
#
# COMPACT_ATOMS: atom_id res chain seq x y z
N SER A 1 0.51 -18.94 -15.56
CA SER A 1 -0.81 -18.32 -15.46
C SER A 1 -1.43 -18.67 -14.11
N ARG A 2 -1.38 -17.73 -13.18
CA ARG A 2 -2.09 -17.89 -11.91
C ARG A 2 -3.56 -17.63 -12.20
N GLY A 3 -4.41 -18.66 -12.09
CA GLY A 3 -5.82 -18.57 -12.40
C GLY A 3 -6.57 -17.65 -11.43
N LEU A 4 -7.66 -17.05 -11.91
CA LEU A 4 -8.59 -16.23 -11.13
C LEU A 4 -9.04 -16.91 -9.81
N GLY A 5 -9.05 -18.23 -9.73
CA GLY A 5 -9.36 -19.02 -8.54
C GLY A 5 -8.38 -18.84 -7.39
N ASP A 6 -7.10 -18.57 -7.65
CA ASP A 6 -6.10 -18.34 -6.60
C ASP A 6 -6.22 -16.94 -5.99
N VAL A 7 -6.70 -15.98 -6.76
CA VAL A 7 -6.98 -14.61 -6.28
C VAL A 7 -8.18 -14.62 -5.33
N TYR A 8 -9.24 -15.35 -5.67
CA TYR A 8 -10.42 -15.50 -4.82
C TYR A 8 -10.11 -16.24 -3.51
N LYS A 9 -9.36 -17.34 -3.58
CA LYS A 9 -8.95 -18.08 -2.36
C LYS A 9 -8.09 -17.25 -1.42
N ARG A 10 -7.25 -16.36 -1.94
CA ARG A 10 -6.43 -15.47 -1.12
C ARG A 10 -7.25 -14.36 -0.46
N GLN A 11 -8.26 -13.87 -1.13
CA GLN A 11 -9.18 -12.87 -0.59
C GLN A 11 -10.07 -13.47 0.49
N ASP A 12 -10.51 -14.72 0.32
CA ASP A 12 -11.25 -15.47 1.33
C ASP A 12 -10.38 -15.82 2.54
N LEU A 13 -9.13 -16.18 2.35
CA LEU A 13 -8.16 -16.38 3.43
C LEU A 13 -7.90 -15.05 4.17
N PHE A 14 -7.75 -13.96 3.48
CA PHE A 14 -7.61 -12.63 4.08
C PHE A 14 -8.86 -12.25 4.88
N ASN A 15 -10.04 -12.48 4.33
CA ASN A 15 -11.31 -12.23 5.01
C ASN A 15 -11.56 -13.19 6.18
N THR A 16 -11.07 -14.42 6.13
CA THR A 16 -11.23 -15.43 7.20
C THR A 16 -10.28 -15.18 8.37
N TYR A 17 -9.07 -14.66 8.12
CA TYR A 17 -8.07 -14.34 9.15
C TYR A 17 -8.16 -12.89 9.63
N ASN A 18 -8.87 -12.03 8.92
CA ASN A 18 -9.00 -10.61 9.24
C ASN A 18 -10.49 -10.28 9.48
N ASP A 19 -11.00 -10.68 10.63
CA ASP A 19 -12.39 -10.44 11.10
C ASP A 19 -12.69 -8.95 11.39
N GLY A 20 -11.97 -8.05 10.75
CA GLY A 20 -12.09 -6.60 10.92
C GLY A 20 -11.30 -6.05 12.10
N ALA A 21 -10.49 -6.88 12.76
CA ALA A 21 -9.57 -6.41 13.78
C ALA A 21 -8.52 -5.47 13.19
N PRO A 22 -8.15 -4.38 13.87
CA PRO A 22 -7.07 -3.50 13.44
C PRO A 22 -5.77 -4.29 13.28
N MET A 23 -5.06 -4.08 12.18
CA MET A 23 -3.73 -4.66 12.02
C MET A 23 -2.77 -4.05 13.03
N THR A 24 -2.09 -4.90 13.81
CA THR A 24 -1.12 -4.45 14.81
C THR A 24 -0.05 -3.56 14.16
N GLY A 25 0.19 -2.39 14.74
CA GLY A 25 1.17 -1.41 14.26
C GLY A 25 0.66 -0.47 13.15
N ALA A 26 -0.51 -0.71 12.57
CA ALA A 26 -1.04 0.14 11.50
C ALA A 26 -1.34 1.57 11.97
N ALA A 27 -1.89 1.73 13.17
CA ALA A 27 -2.15 3.05 13.76
C ALA A 27 -0.85 3.85 13.96
N GLU A 28 0.22 3.20 14.38
CA GLU A 28 1.54 3.78 14.56
C GLU A 28 2.13 4.23 13.23
N VAL A 29 2.02 3.43 12.16
CA VAL A 29 2.44 3.84 10.80
C VAL A 29 1.65 5.06 10.34
N LEU A 30 0.33 5.08 10.52
CA LEU A 30 -0.50 6.23 10.15
C LEU A 30 -0.10 7.51 10.89
N LYS A 31 0.23 7.40 12.17
CA LYS A 31 0.78 8.52 12.96
C LYS A 31 2.08 9.06 12.39
N GLU A 32 3.02 8.17 12.05
CA GLU A 32 4.31 8.56 11.47
C GLU A 32 4.13 9.19 10.08
N VAL A 33 3.22 8.68 9.27
CA VAL A 33 2.88 9.25 7.95
C VAL A 33 2.32 10.67 8.12
N GLU A 34 1.39 10.86 9.04
CA GLU A 34 0.81 12.16 9.35
C GLU A 34 1.86 13.16 9.85
N ALA A 35 2.72 12.74 10.79
CA ALA A 35 3.82 13.55 11.31
C ALA A 35 4.82 13.94 10.22
N SER A 36 4.95 13.17 9.17
CA SER A 36 5.79 13.46 7.99
C SER A 36 5.16 14.46 7.02
N GLY A 37 3.92 14.88 7.24
CA GLY A 37 3.18 15.79 6.35
C GLY A 37 2.74 15.17 5.03
N LEU A 38 2.72 13.84 4.93
CA LEU A 38 2.32 13.11 3.73
C LEU A 38 0.82 12.86 3.72
N GLN A 39 0.22 12.99 2.55
CA GLN A 39 -1.16 12.56 2.37
C GLN A 39 -1.26 11.04 2.28
N ARG A 40 -2.42 10.49 2.63
CA ARG A 40 -2.70 9.05 2.65
C ARG A 40 -3.81 8.75 1.65
N LEU A 41 -3.60 7.71 0.87
CA LEU A 41 -4.61 7.16 -0.04
C LEU A 41 -4.76 5.66 0.21
N VAL A 42 -5.97 5.16 -0.02
CA VAL A 42 -6.25 3.73 -0.02
C VAL A 42 -6.45 3.27 -1.45
N VAL A 43 -5.69 2.26 -1.87
CA VAL A 43 -5.82 1.63 -3.18
C VAL A 43 -6.17 0.15 -2.97
N THR A 44 -7.43 -0.18 -3.15
CA THR A 44 -7.96 -1.52 -2.88
C THR A 44 -8.59 -2.16 -4.11
N GLY A 45 -8.44 -3.47 -4.24
CA GLY A 45 -9.19 -4.28 -5.21
C GLY A 45 -10.62 -4.59 -4.78
N SER A 46 -11.01 -4.20 -3.57
CA SER A 46 -12.37 -4.41 -3.08
C SER A 46 -13.35 -3.41 -3.67
N GLY A 47 -14.55 -3.91 -4.05
CA GLY A 47 -15.70 -3.09 -4.43
C GLY A 47 -16.70 -2.90 -3.29
N GLN A 48 -16.35 -3.18 -2.04
CA GLN A 48 -17.25 -3.04 -0.91
C GLN A 48 -17.48 -1.57 -0.54
N HIS A 49 -18.72 -1.10 -0.65
CA HIS A 49 -19.09 0.26 -0.29
C HIS A 49 -18.89 0.58 1.20
N SER A 50 -18.96 -0.44 2.06
CA SER A 50 -18.77 -0.29 3.51
C SER A 50 -17.30 -0.19 3.95
N LEU A 51 -16.35 -0.34 3.02
CA LEU A 51 -14.93 -0.36 3.39
C LEU A 51 -14.47 0.96 3.99
N ILE A 52 -14.89 2.09 3.41
CA ILE A 52 -14.53 3.42 3.92
C ILE A 52 -15.08 3.63 5.34
N ASP A 53 -16.29 3.18 5.60
CA ASP A 53 -16.91 3.30 6.91
C ASP A 53 -16.18 2.46 7.95
N LYS A 54 -15.74 1.25 7.59
CA LYS A 54 -14.91 0.38 8.44
C LYS A 54 -13.55 1.01 8.72
N LEU A 55 -12.89 1.57 7.69
CA LEU A 55 -11.60 2.25 7.85
C LEU A 55 -11.71 3.48 8.74
N ASN A 56 -12.76 4.28 8.57
CA ASN A 56 -12.99 5.46 9.40
C ASN A 56 -13.37 5.10 10.84
N HIS A 57 -14.04 3.98 11.06
CA HIS A 57 -14.31 3.47 12.40
C HIS A 57 -13.02 3.00 13.10
N THR A 58 -12.17 2.28 12.36
CA THR A 58 -10.92 1.72 12.91
C THR A 58 -9.83 2.77 13.06
N TYR A 59 -9.72 3.68 12.08
CA TYR A 59 -8.68 4.72 12.01
C TYR A 59 -9.31 6.10 11.79
N PRO A 60 -9.95 6.68 12.81
CA PRO A 60 -10.69 7.95 12.64
C PRO A 60 -9.81 9.09 12.12
N GLY A 61 -10.32 9.83 11.13
CA GLY A 61 -9.67 11.01 10.58
C GLY A 61 -8.54 10.75 9.57
N HIS A 62 -8.22 9.48 9.26
CA HIS A 62 -7.13 9.16 8.33
C HIS A 62 -7.55 8.99 6.88
N PHE A 63 -8.81 8.63 6.61
CA PHE A 63 -9.25 8.28 5.26
C PHE A 63 -10.54 9.00 4.85
N ASN A 64 -10.65 9.30 3.55
CA ASN A 64 -11.88 9.80 2.94
C ASN A 64 -12.07 9.22 1.52
N ARG A 65 -13.30 9.32 0.99
CA ARG A 65 -13.64 8.75 -0.33
C ARG A 65 -12.89 9.36 -1.49
N GLU A 66 -12.57 10.64 -1.43
CA GLU A 66 -11.86 11.35 -2.49
C GLU A 66 -10.42 10.86 -2.63
N LYS A 67 -9.86 10.30 -1.55
CA LYS A 67 -8.52 9.72 -1.49
C LYS A 67 -8.55 8.21 -1.44
N MET A 68 -9.44 7.61 -2.23
CA MET A 68 -9.62 6.18 -2.31
C MET A 68 -9.75 5.73 -3.76
N VAL A 69 -9.08 4.63 -4.09
CA VAL A 69 -9.24 3.93 -5.37
C VAL A 69 -9.80 2.54 -5.06
N THR A 70 -10.92 2.20 -5.68
CA THR A 70 -11.59 0.91 -5.53
C THR A 70 -11.67 0.17 -6.86
N ALA A 71 -12.21 -1.05 -6.84
CA ALA A 71 -12.45 -1.81 -8.06
C ALA A 71 -13.37 -1.08 -9.07
N PHE A 72 -14.20 -0.15 -8.62
CA PHE A 72 -15.11 0.62 -9.48
C PHE A 72 -14.43 1.79 -10.20
N ASP A 73 -13.26 2.22 -9.72
CA ASP A 73 -12.55 3.37 -10.28
C ASP A 73 -11.66 2.99 -11.47
N VAL A 74 -11.40 1.71 -11.68
CA VAL A 74 -10.41 1.22 -12.64
C VAL A 74 -11.00 0.17 -13.57
N LYS A 75 -10.46 0.09 -14.78
CA LYS A 75 -10.78 -0.96 -15.74
C LYS A 75 -10.00 -2.24 -15.45
N TYR A 76 -8.74 -2.09 -15.08
CA TYR A 76 -7.84 -3.21 -14.78
C TYR A 76 -7.38 -3.15 -13.33
N GLY A 77 -7.65 -4.23 -12.59
CA GLY A 77 -7.16 -4.40 -11.21
C GLY A 77 -5.71 -4.85 -11.13
N LYS A 78 -5.17 -4.87 -9.90
CA LYS A 78 -3.85 -5.43 -9.61
C LYS A 78 -3.72 -6.85 -10.20
N PRO A 79 -2.61 -7.22 -10.85
CA PRO A 79 -1.29 -6.59 -10.85
C PRO A 79 -1.08 -5.48 -11.91
N HIS A 80 -2.13 -5.09 -12.65
CA HIS A 80 -2.03 -3.96 -13.57
C HIS A 80 -1.71 -2.67 -12.80
N PRO A 81 -0.89 -1.74 -13.34
CA PRO A 81 -0.53 -0.50 -12.63
C PRO A 81 -1.67 0.51 -12.48
N GLU A 82 -2.77 0.35 -13.20
CA GLU A 82 -3.86 1.33 -13.25
C GLU A 82 -4.36 1.78 -11.87
N PRO A 83 -4.59 0.91 -10.87
CA PRO A 83 -5.03 1.34 -9.56
C PRO A 83 -4.09 2.35 -8.89
N TYR A 84 -2.79 2.13 -9.00
CA TYR A 84 -1.80 3.05 -8.42
C TYR A 84 -1.59 4.31 -9.26
N LEU A 85 -1.68 4.22 -10.59
CA LEU A 85 -1.70 5.40 -11.46
C LEU A 85 -2.91 6.29 -11.16
N MET A 86 -4.07 5.70 -10.92
CA MET A 86 -5.27 6.42 -10.47
C MET A 86 -5.04 7.07 -9.09
N GLY A 87 -4.39 6.37 -8.18
CA GLY A 87 -4.01 6.92 -6.87
C GLY A 87 -3.10 8.14 -7.01
N LEU A 88 -2.08 8.08 -7.85
CA LEU A 88 -1.20 9.22 -8.13
C LEU A 88 -1.98 10.41 -8.70
N GLN A 89 -2.90 10.17 -9.61
CA GLN A 89 -3.76 11.21 -10.18
C GLN A 89 -4.60 11.90 -9.10
N LYS A 90 -5.25 11.12 -8.23
CA LYS A 90 -6.04 11.66 -7.10
C LYS A 90 -5.18 12.40 -6.08
N ALA A 91 -3.93 12.01 -5.92
CA ALA A 91 -2.98 12.66 -5.03
C ALA A 91 -2.31 13.90 -5.64
N HIS A 92 -2.48 14.15 -6.95
CA HIS A 92 -1.71 15.14 -7.70
C HIS A 92 -0.19 14.95 -7.52
N ALA A 93 0.26 13.68 -7.53
CA ALA A 93 1.64 13.29 -7.28
C ALA A 93 2.25 12.56 -8.48
N LYS A 94 3.57 12.69 -8.61
CA LYS A 94 4.38 11.91 -9.55
C LYS A 94 4.81 10.60 -8.89
N PRO A 95 5.19 9.56 -9.67
CA PRO A 95 5.65 8.29 -9.10
C PRO A 95 6.80 8.44 -8.09
N ASN A 96 7.76 9.33 -8.35
CA ASN A 96 8.89 9.58 -7.46
C ASN A 96 8.56 10.42 -6.21
N GLU A 97 7.31 10.83 -6.06
CA GLU A 97 6.81 11.58 -4.89
C GLU A 97 5.95 10.70 -3.96
N ALA A 98 5.85 9.42 -4.25
CA ALA A 98 4.97 8.50 -3.53
C ALA A 98 5.71 7.28 -3.00
N PHE A 99 5.14 6.68 -1.97
CA PHE A 99 5.43 5.33 -1.49
C PHE A 99 4.18 4.49 -1.55
N VAL A 100 4.35 3.21 -1.83
CA VAL A 100 3.29 2.20 -1.67
C VAL A 100 3.67 1.27 -0.53
N VAL A 101 2.73 1.00 0.35
CA VAL A 101 2.82 -0.06 1.37
C VAL A 101 1.84 -1.16 0.99
N GLU A 102 2.35 -2.35 0.76
CA GLU A 102 1.59 -3.50 0.29
C GLU A 102 1.95 -4.79 1.04
N ASN A 103 0.99 -5.70 1.14
CA ASN A 103 1.19 -7.01 1.75
C ASN A 103 0.97 -8.19 0.79
N ALA A 104 0.53 -7.92 -0.44
CA ALA A 104 0.20 -8.95 -1.42
C ALA A 104 1.09 -8.83 -2.67
N PRO A 105 1.54 -9.97 -3.25
CA PRO A 105 2.41 -9.94 -4.43
C PRO A 105 1.84 -9.18 -5.61
N MET A 106 0.55 -9.35 -5.91
CA MET A 106 -0.10 -8.63 -7.00
C MET A 106 -0.14 -7.12 -6.79
N GLY A 107 -0.29 -6.68 -5.53
CA GLY A 107 -0.22 -5.26 -5.18
C GLY A 107 1.19 -4.71 -5.32
N VAL A 108 2.21 -5.46 -4.93
CA VAL A 108 3.62 -5.11 -5.15
C VAL A 108 3.92 -4.99 -6.64
N GLU A 109 3.53 -5.99 -7.45
CA GLU A 109 3.70 -5.97 -8.91
C GLU A 109 3.05 -4.73 -9.56
N ALA A 110 1.84 -4.37 -9.13
CA ALA A 110 1.13 -3.20 -9.63
C ALA A 110 1.84 -1.88 -9.28
N ALA A 111 2.34 -1.75 -8.06
CA ALA A 111 3.07 -0.57 -7.61
C ALA A 111 4.41 -0.40 -8.33
N VAL A 112 5.14 -1.49 -8.51
CA VAL A 112 6.39 -1.53 -9.26
C VAL A 112 6.15 -1.16 -10.73
N ALA A 113 5.10 -1.69 -11.34
CA ALA A 113 4.72 -1.35 -12.73
C ALA A 113 4.31 0.12 -12.87
N ALA A 114 3.85 0.76 -11.81
CA ALA A 114 3.56 2.21 -11.77
C ALA A 114 4.81 3.07 -11.45
N ASN A 115 5.99 2.47 -11.35
CA ASN A 115 7.25 3.14 -11.00
C ASN A 115 7.26 3.81 -9.61
N ILE A 116 6.51 3.27 -8.66
CA ILE A 116 6.44 3.80 -7.30
C ILE A 116 7.33 2.97 -6.38
N PHE A 117 8.11 3.62 -5.51
CA PHE A 117 8.87 2.95 -4.46
C PHE A 117 7.93 2.12 -3.58
N THR A 118 8.21 0.82 -3.48
CA THR A 118 7.27 -0.14 -2.89
C THR A 118 7.87 -0.80 -1.66
N ILE A 119 7.17 -0.64 -0.55
CA ILE A 119 7.47 -1.26 0.73
C ILE A 119 6.50 -2.42 0.93
N ALA A 120 7.03 -3.64 0.99
CA ALA A 120 6.24 -4.80 1.33
C ALA A 120 6.24 -5.03 2.85
N VAL A 121 5.09 -5.36 3.40
CA VAL A 121 4.93 -5.78 4.79
C VAL A 121 4.34 -7.19 4.80
N ASN A 122 5.15 -8.17 5.20
CA ASN A 122 4.74 -9.57 5.16
C ASN A 122 3.90 -9.95 6.38
N THR A 123 2.65 -9.56 6.36
CA THR A 123 1.66 -9.90 7.41
C THR A 123 0.91 -11.21 7.13
N GLY A 124 1.18 -11.85 6.02
CA GLY A 124 0.52 -13.08 5.57
C GLY A 124 1.40 -14.33 5.68
N PRO A 125 0.89 -15.47 5.23
CA PRO A 125 1.58 -16.76 5.34
C PRO A 125 2.61 -17.02 4.22
N LEU A 126 2.80 -16.08 3.28
CA LEU A 126 3.71 -16.27 2.15
C LEU A 126 5.17 -16.11 2.59
N PRO A 127 6.11 -16.86 1.97
CA PRO A 127 7.53 -16.60 2.16
C PRO A 127 7.90 -15.18 1.69
N ASP A 128 8.86 -14.56 2.37
CA ASP A 128 9.38 -13.23 2.03
C ASP A 128 9.83 -13.11 0.59
N GLN A 129 10.41 -14.18 0.05
CA GLN A 129 10.92 -14.22 -1.32
C GLN A 129 9.85 -13.93 -2.37
N VAL A 130 8.60 -14.30 -2.11
CA VAL A 130 7.47 -14.03 -3.03
C VAL A 130 7.23 -12.54 -3.20
N LEU A 131 7.36 -11.77 -2.13
CA LEU A 131 7.22 -10.30 -2.17
C LEU A 131 8.45 -9.63 -2.78
N LEU A 132 9.64 -10.15 -2.51
CA LEU A 132 10.88 -9.66 -3.12
C LEU A 132 10.90 -9.95 -4.64
N ASP A 133 10.48 -11.14 -5.07
CA ASP A 133 10.39 -11.51 -6.49
C ASP A 133 9.34 -10.66 -7.23
N ALA A 134 8.31 -10.19 -6.54
CA ALA A 134 7.34 -9.25 -7.09
C ALA A 134 7.93 -7.84 -7.31
N GLY A 135 9.11 -7.56 -6.76
CA GLY A 135 9.86 -6.32 -6.99
C GLY A 135 9.85 -5.33 -5.83
N ALA A 136 9.46 -5.73 -4.61
CA ALA A 136 9.50 -4.85 -3.45
C ALA A 136 10.91 -4.28 -3.21
N ASP A 137 10.99 -2.98 -2.97
CA ASP A 137 12.25 -2.28 -2.67
C ASP A 137 12.68 -2.47 -1.22
N LEU A 138 11.73 -2.52 -0.30
CA LEU A 138 11.93 -2.83 1.11
C LEU A 138 10.94 -3.88 1.57
N LEU A 139 11.36 -4.68 2.55
CA LEU A 139 10.52 -5.69 3.17
C LEU A 139 10.57 -5.56 4.69
N TYR A 140 9.39 -5.54 5.30
CA TYR A 140 9.21 -5.55 6.75
C TYR A 140 8.39 -6.74 7.20
N PRO A 141 8.69 -7.33 8.37
CA PRO A 141 7.94 -8.47 8.89
C PRO A 141 6.54 -8.06 9.39
N ASP A 142 6.37 -6.81 9.80
CA ASP A 142 5.16 -6.26 10.38
C ASP A 142 5.10 -4.73 10.29
N MET A 143 3.94 -4.16 10.61
CA MET A 143 3.73 -2.72 10.60
C MET A 143 4.44 -2.01 11.74
N GLU A 144 4.69 -2.66 12.88
CA GLU A 144 5.41 -2.06 14.01
C GLU A 144 6.86 -1.74 13.65
N ASN A 145 7.54 -2.66 12.97
CA ASN A 145 8.89 -2.44 12.49
C ASN A 145 8.94 -1.36 11.40
N LEU A 146 7.97 -1.32 10.51
CA LEU A 146 7.84 -0.24 9.53
C LEU A 146 7.68 1.12 10.22
N ALA A 147 6.83 1.22 11.24
CA ALA A 147 6.64 2.46 11.99
C ALA A 147 7.92 2.96 12.65
N LYS A 148 8.71 2.05 13.22
CA LYS A 148 10.00 2.39 13.85
C LYS A 148 11.00 3.01 12.88
N ASP A 149 11.02 2.50 11.64
CA ASP A 149 11.98 2.92 10.61
C ASP A 149 11.46 4.05 9.73
N TRP A 150 10.20 4.47 9.90
CA TRP A 150 9.55 5.41 8.97
C TRP A 150 10.32 6.72 8.78
N LYS A 151 10.79 7.35 9.86
CA LYS A 151 11.57 8.59 9.79
C LYS A 151 12.84 8.41 8.98
N GLN A 152 13.54 7.30 9.18
CA GLN A 152 14.76 6.96 8.47
C GLN A 152 14.49 6.75 6.97
N ILE A 153 13.40 6.10 6.61
CA ILE A 153 12.95 5.92 5.21
C ILE A 153 12.72 7.28 4.55
N ILE A 154 12.02 8.18 5.22
CA ILE A 154 11.73 9.53 4.72
C ILE A 154 13.01 10.36 4.54
N GLU A 155 13.94 10.28 5.47
CA GLU A 155 15.23 10.98 5.38
C GLU A 155 16.08 10.48 4.20
N LEU A 156 16.13 9.16 4.00
CA LEU A 156 16.80 8.56 2.85
C LEU A 156 16.16 9.00 1.51
N ALA A 157 14.84 9.04 1.44
CA ALA A 157 14.13 9.49 0.25
C ALA A 157 14.43 10.96 -0.06
N LYS A 158 14.48 11.83 0.95
CA LYS A 158 14.82 13.25 0.79
C LYS A 158 16.26 13.44 0.31
N SER A 159 17.22 12.71 0.87
CA SER A 159 18.63 12.79 0.49
C SER A 159 18.87 12.31 -0.93
N THR A 160 18.17 11.27 -1.38
CA THR A 160 18.24 10.76 -2.76
C THR A 160 17.74 11.81 -3.75
N ARG A 161 16.63 12.47 -3.45
CA ARG A 161 16.08 13.56 -4.30
C ARG A 161 17.04 14.75 -4.42
N LEU A 162 17.68 15.16 -3.32
CA LEU A 162 18.66 16.25 -3.36
C LEU A 162 19.86 15.90 -4.24
N ASN A 163 20.28 14.65 -4.27
CA ASN A 163 21.39 14.20 -5.12
C ASN A 163 21.02 14.14 -6.62
N GLU A 164 19.77 13.91 -6.96
CA GLU A 164 19.29 13.95 -8.34
C GLU A 164 19.24 15.37 -8.93
N TYR A 165 18.96 16.37 -8.10
CA TYR A 165 18.96 17.78 -8.52
C TYR A 165 20.36 18.44 -8.54
N SER A 166 21.37 17.73 -8.01
CA SER A 166 22.75 18.22 -7.96
C SER A 166 23.62 17.73 -9.12
N LYS A 167 23.05 16.98 -10.07
CA LYS A 167 23.70 16.53 -11.31
C LYS A 167 23.13 17.24 -12.51
#